data_13256441fa2b81cd6c7772d597e20740
#
_entry.id   13256441fa2b81cd6c7772d597e20740
#
_cell.length_a   1.000
_cell.length_b   1.000
_cell.length_c   1.000
_cell.angle_alpha   90.00
_cell.angle_beta   90.00
_cell.angle_gamma   90.00
#
_symmetry.space_group_name_H-M   'P 1'
#
loop_
_entity.id
_entity.type
_entity.pdbx_description
1 polymer ?
#
loop_
_entity_poly.entity_id
_entity_poly.type
_entity_poly.pdbx_seq_one_letter_code
_entity_poly.pdbx_strand_id
1 'polypeptide(L)'
;MTNKQQPEYPSLTKSYKGLYPFKICTTSFIYPDHYIPNVRMLGPYLDEIELLLFESQGADALPSRGVVAELCRLAAEFHLSYNIHLPTDVSISDQNAVRQKKAVDTLCRVIELVQPLDPSAVILHYRTMRNH
;
A
#
# COMPACT_ATOMS: atom_id res chain seq x y z
N MET A 1 21.86 -24.27 7.95
CA MET A 1 20.70 -23.35 7.92
C MET A 1 21.10 -22.07 8.62
N THR A 2 21.41 -21.05 7.89
CA THR A 2 21.65 -19.73 8.47
C THR A 2 20.30 -19.14 8.87
N ASN A 3 20.05 -19.11 10.15
CA ASN A 3 18.93 -18.39 10.74
C ASN A 3 19.18 -16.89 10.44
N LYS A 4 18.64 -16.37 9.35
CA LYS A 4 18.61 -14.93 9.11
C LYS A 4 17.68 -14.37 10.18
N GLN A 5 18.24 -13.90 11.27
CA GLN A 5 17.51 -13.08 12.22
C GLN A 5 16.84 -11.96 11.42
N GLN A 6 15.51 -11.88 11.52
CA GLN A 6 14.79 -10.75 10.96
C GLN A 6 15.36 -9.48 11.59
N PRO A 7 15.56 -8.42 10.80
CA PRO A 7 16.05 -7.17 11.36
C PRO A 7 15.07 -6.69 12.45
N GLU A 8 15.61 -6.37 13.59
CA GLU A 8 14.84 -5.82 14.70
C GLU A 8 14.70 -4.32 14.49
N TYR A 9 13.47 -3.88 14.21
CA TYR A 9 13.14 -2.47 14.05
C TYR A 9 12.67 -1.86 15.36
N PRO A 10 12.96 -0.57 15.62
CA PRO A 10 12.45 0.09 16.81
C PRO A 10 10.92 0.22 16.73
N SER A 11 10.25 -0.18 17.81
CA SER A 11 8.80 -0.03 17.94
C SER A 11 8.44 1.41 18.32
N LEU A 12 7.20 1.81 18.01
CA LEU A 12 6.66 3.05 18.52
C LEU A 12 6.51 2.97 20.05
N THR A 13 6.77 4.08 20.73
CA THR A 13 6.73 4.15 22.19
C THR A 13 5.33 4.39 22.74
N LYS A 14 4.38 4.77 21.89
CA LYS A 14 3.02 5.14 22.24
C LYS A 14 2.04 4.69 21.15
N SER A 15 0.87 4.21 21.57
CA SER A 15 -0.24 3.97 20.64
C SER A 15 -1.03 5.26 20.41
N TYR A 16 -1.34 5.52 19.14
CA TYR A 16 -2.21 6.60 18.68
C TYR A 16 -3.58 6.08 18.25
N LYS A 17 -3.80 4.77 18.38
CA LYS A 17 -5.02 4.10 17.94
C LYS A 17 -6.23 4.58 18.74
N GLY A 18 -7.24 5.09 18.03
CA GLY A 18 -8.50 5.52 18.61
C GLY A 18 -8.45 6.76 19.51
N LEU A 19 -7.33 7.50 19.51
CA LEU A 19 -7.17 8.67 20.40
C LEU A 19 -7.91 9.91 19.91
N TYR A 20 -8.18 10.01 18.63
CA TYR A 20 -8.74 11.20 18.00
C TYR A 20 -10.03 10.87 17.24
N PRO A 21 -10.89 11.86 16.98
CA PRO A 21 -12.09 11.67 16.16
C PRO A 21 -11.79 11.51 14.66
N PHE A 22 -10.52 11.40 14.30
CA PHE A 22 -10.01 11.11 12.95
C PHE A 22 -8.95 10.03 13.03
N LYS A 23 -8.66 9.38 11.91
CA LYS A 23 -7.65 8.32 11.84
C LYS A 23 -6.25 8.90 11.78
N ILE A 24 -5.35 8.36 12.61
CA ILE A 24 -3.91 8.57 12.47
C ILE A 24 -3.36 7.50 11.54
N CYS A 25 -2.73 7.94 10.46
CA CYS A 25 -2.22 7.10 9.38
C CYS A 25 -0.74 7.34 9.15
N THR A 26 -0.05 6.33 8.67
CA THR A 26 1.30 6.43 8.11
C THR A 26 1.41 5.56 6.87
N THR A 27 2.57 5.64 6.19
CA THR A 27 2.84 4.83 5.00
C THR A 27 3.35 3.43 5.37
N SER A 28 3.24 2.49 4.43
CA SER A 28 3.75 1.12 4.56
C SER A 28 5.27 1.01 4.36
N PHE A 29 5.97 2.12 4.27
CA PHE A 29 7.42 2.17 4.03
C PHE A 29 8.16 3.07 5.04
N ILE A 30 7.87 2.84 6.31
CA ILE A 30 8.62 3.49 7.42
C ILE A 30 9.93 2.73 7.66
N TYR A 31 9.88 1.41 7.62
CA TYR A 31 11.04 0.54 7.72
C TYR A 31 11.46 0.07 6.31
N PRO A 32 12.76 -0.12 6.05
CA PRO A 32 13.25 -0.59 4.74
C PRO A 32 12.97 -2.08 4.54
N ASP A 33 11.71 -2.43 4.45
CA ASP A 33 11.20 -3.78 4.35
C ASP A 33 9.86 -3.80 3.59
N HIS A 34 9.32 -4.99 3.32
CA HIS A 34 8.06 -5.20 2.65
C HIS A 34 6.83 -4.78 3.48
N TYR A 35 5.64 -4.94 2.91
CA TYR A 35 4.37 -4.55 3.53
C TYR A 35 4.12 -5.25 4.88
N ILE A 36 4.28 -6.57 4.93
CA ILE A 36 3.95 -7.35 6.12
C ILE A 36 4.78 -6.95 7.35
N PRO A 37 6.12 -6.86 7.30
CA PRO A 37 6.92 -6.38 8.42
C PRO A 37 6.54 -4.97 8.86
N ASN A 38 6.31 -4.04 7.93
CA ASN A 38 5.88 -2.69 8.26
C ASN A 38 4.52 -2.69 8.98
N VAL A 39 3.54 -3.42 8.46
CA VAL A 39 2.20 -3.50 9.07
C VAL A 39 2.25 -4.14 10.46
N ARG A 40 3.06 -5.18 10.66
CA ARG A 40 3.23 -5.80 11.99
C ARG A 40 3.82 -4.85 13.02
N MET A 41 4.75 -3.99 12.61
CA MET A 41 5.38 -3.02 13.49
C MET A 41 4.50 -1.81 13.79
N LEU A 42 3.72 -1.35 12.82
CA LEU A 42 2.97 -0.09 12.87
C LEU A 42 1.48 -0.29 13.21
N GLY A 43 0.89 -1.39 12.76
CA GLY A 43 -0.54 -1.66 12.88
C GLY A 43 -1.09 -1.63 14.31
N PRO A 44 -0.39 -2.13 15.34
CA PRO A 44 -0.86 -2.05 16.71
C PRO A 44 -0.99 -0.63 17.26
N TYR A 45 -0.33 0.35 16.63
CA TYR A 45 -0.19 1.72 17.15
C TYR A 45 -0.98 2.78 16.41
N LEU A 46 -1.48 2.46 15.22
CA LEU A 46 -2.09 3.41 14.29
C LEU A 46 -3.47 2.93 13.83
N ASP A 47 -4.31 3.87 13.38
CA ASP A 47 -5.67 3.55 12.91
C ASP A 47 -5.68 3.03 11.46
N GLU A 48 -4.74 3.50 10.64
CA GLU A 48 -4.71 3.19 9.22
C GLU A 48 -3.27 3.17 8.69
N ILE A 49 -3.02 2.38 7.66
CA ILE A 49 -1.76 2.38 6.91
C ILE A 49 -2.05 2.57 5.44
N GLU A 50 -1.35 3.51 4.81
CA GLU A 50 -1.33 3.69 3.37
C GLU A 50 -0.38 2.68 2.74
N LEU A 51 -0.92 1.75 1.96
CA LEU A 51 -0.12 0.80 1.19
C LEU A 51 0.38 1.46 -0.09
N LEU A 52 1.70 1.63 -0.19
CA LEU A 52 2.34 2.30 -1.32
C LEU A 52 2.64 1.29 -2.42
N LEU A 53 1.77 1.20 -3.41
CA LEU A 53 1.92 0.34 -4.59
C LEU A 53 2.51 1.14 -5.75
N PHE A 54 3.65 1.80 -5.55
CA PHE A 54 4.22 2.78 -6.48
C PHE A 54 4.56 2.24 -7.87
N GLU A 55 4.89 0.95 -7.96
CA GLU A 55 5.30 0.31 -9.21
C GLU A 55 4.36 -0.83 -9.56
N SER A 56 4.05 -0.95 -10.85
CA SER A 56 3.25 -2.03 -11.41
C SER A 56 4.05 -2.97 -12.31
N GLN A 57 5.29 -2.59 -12.62
CA GLN A 57 6.21 -3.33 -13.50
C GLN A 57 7.18 -4.18 -12.67
N GLY A 58 7.43 -5.40 -13.09
CA GLY A 58 8.32 -6.32 -12.40
C GLY A 58 7.60 -7.40 -11.62
N ALA A 59 8.30 -8.52 -11.39
CA ALA A 59 7.70 -9.74 -10.82
C ALA A 59 7.16 -9.54 -9.40
N ASP A 60 7.82 -8.71 -8.60
CA ASP A 60 7.50 -8.48 -7.18
C ASP A 60 7.03 -7.06 -6.89
N ALA A 61 6.64 -6.30 -7.91
CA ALA A 61 6.23 -4.91 -7.77
C ALA A 61 4.92 -4.76 -6.99
N LEU A 62 3.97 -5.68 -7.19
CA LEU A 62 2.68 -5.71 -6.52
C LEU A 62 2.62 -6.84 -5.50
N PRO A 63 1.84 -6.71 -4.43
CA PRO A 63 1.65 -7.79 -3.47
C PRO A 63 0.99 -8.99 -4.15
N SER A 64 1.43 -10.19 -3.78
CA SER A 64 0.75 -11.42 -4.16
C SER A 64 -0.61 -11.55 -3.48
N ARG A 65 -1.46 -12.44 -3.98
CA ARG A 65 -2.75 -12.76 -3.32
C ARG A 65 -2.54 -13.27 -1.89
N GLY A 66 -1.46 -14.02 -1.65
CA GLY A 66 -1.10 -14.49 -0.31
C GLY A 66 -0.72 -13.34 0.63
N VAL A 67 0.01 -12.35 0.15
CA VAL A 67 0.30 -11.12 0.91
C VAL A 67 -0.97 -10.33 1.18
N VAL A 68 -1.85 -10.18 0.21
CA VAL A 68 -3.15 -9.51 0.42
C VAL A 68 -3.98 -10.23 1.49
N ALA A 69 -4.04 -11.56 1.45
CA ALA A 69 -4.74 -12.36 2.47
C ALA A 69 -4.15 -12.15 3.87
N GLU A 70 -2.83 -12.11 3.99
CA GLU A 70 -2.16 -11.83 5.27
C GLU A 70 -2.42 -10.39 5.75
N LEU A 71 -2.43 -9.41 4.86
CA LEU A 71 -2.81 -8.03 5.19
C LEU A 71 -4.25 -7.95 5.69
N CYS A 72 -5.19 -8.71 5.11
CA CYS A 72 -6.57 -8.81 5.63
C CYS A 72 -6.58 -9.37 7.06
N ARG A 73 -5.81 -10.42 7.32
CA ARG A 73 -5.70 -11.02 8.65
C ARG A 73 -5.14 -10.03 9.68
N LEU A 74 -4.09 -9.31 9.32
CA LEU A 74 -3.47 -8.29 10.19
C LEU A 74 -4.42 -7.11 10.44
N ALA A 75 -5.21 -6.69 9.46
CA ALA A 75 -6.23 -5.66 9.63
C ALA A 75 -7.28 -6.07 10.67
N ALA A 76 -7.73 -7.32 10.64
CA ALA A 76 -8.66 -7.84 11.64
C ALA A 76 -8.03 -7.95 13.02
N GLU A 77 -6.78 -8.43 13.10
CA GLU A 77 -6.04 -8.59 14.37
C GLU A 77 -5.79 -7.25 15.07
N PHE A 78 -5.39 -6.23 14.32
CA PHE A 78 -5.01 -4.93 14.87
C PHE A 78 -6.12 -3.88 14.83
N HIS A 79 -7.31 -4.20 14.36
CA HIS A 79 -8.39 -3.22 14.09
C HIS A 79 -7.88 -2.06 13.22
N LEU A 80 -7.21 -2.42 12.14
CA LEU A 80 -6.52 -1.53 11.23
C LEU A 80 -7.28 -1.43 9.92
N SER A 81 -7.34 -0.25 9.31
CA SER A 81 -7.76 -0.07 7.93
C SER A 81 -6.57 0.24 7.02
N TYR A 82 -6.79 0.11 5.73
CA TYR A 82 -5.82 0.51 4.70
C TYR A 82 -6.43 1.56 3.77
N ASN A 83 -5.60 2.46 3.30
CA ASN A 83 -5.83 3.14 2.03
C ASN A 83 -4.72 2.73 1.05
N ILE A 84 -4.98 2.90 -0.23
CA ILE A 84 -4.12 2.40 -1.29
C ILE A 84 -3.60 3.54 -2.12
N HIS A 85 -2.27 3.64 -2.21
CA HIS A 85 -1.63 4.51 -3.19
C HIS A 85 -1.38 3.70 -4.47
N LEU A 86 -2.08 4.06 -5.54
CA LEU A 86 -1.95 3.38 -6.84
C LEU A 86 -0.58 3.63 -7.49
N PRO A 87 -0.14 2.73 -8.38
CA PRO A 87 1.12 2.89 -9.11
C PRO A 87 1.24 4.22 -9.83
N THR A 88 2.44 4.77 -9.83
CA THR A 88 2.79 6.03 -10.50
C THR A 88 3.65 5.83 -11.74
N ASP A 89 4.04 4.59 -12.05
CA ASP A 89 4.81 4.20 -13.23
C ASP A 89 3.95 4.06 -14.51
N VAL A 90 2.65 4.28 -14.39
CA VAL A 90 1.70 4.35 -15.51
C VAL A 90 0.91 5.65 -15.44
N SER A 91 0.46 6.16 -16.58
CA SER A 91 -0.27 7.43 -16.62
C SER A 91 -1.53 7.32 -17.48
N ILE A 92 -2.67 7.61 -16.87
CA ILE A 92 -3.95 7.70 -17.59
C ILE A 92 -4.05 8.96 -18.48
N SER A 93 -3.14 9.91 -18.33
CA SER A 93 -3.03 11.09 -19.17
C SER A 93 -1.99 10.97 -20.29
N ASP A 94 -1.49 9.76 -20.56
CA ASP A 94 -0.55 9.53 -21.65
C ASP A 94 -1.20 9.89 -22.99
N GLN A 95 -0.49 10.65 -23.82
CA GLN A 95 -0.98 11.06 -25.14
C GLN A 95 -0.99 9.90 -26.15
N ASN A 96 -0.21 8.86 -25.91
CA ASN A 96 -0.27 7.65 -26.70
C ASN A 96 -1.44 6.78 -26.25
N ALA A 97 -2.41 6.57 -27.12
CA ALA A 97 -3.65 5.83 -26.82
C ALA A 97 -3.41 4.39 -26.32
N VAL A 98 -2.38 3.71 -26.85
CA VAL A 98 -2.03 2.34 -26.44
C VAL A 98 -1.50 2.34 -25.02
N ARG A 99 -0.60 3.25 -24.67
CA ARG A 99 -0.06 3.38 -23.31
C ARG A 99 -1.12 3.85 -22.33
N GLN A 100 -1.99 4.77 -22.72
CA GLN A 100 -3.13 5.22 -21.91
C GLN A 100 -4.06 4.04 -21.56
N LYS A 101 -4.44 3.25 -22.56
CA LYS A 101 -5.28 2.05 -22.33
C LYS A 101 -4.59 1.05 -21.40
N LYS A 102 -3.30 0.80 -21.62
CA LYS A 102 -2.52 -0.10 -20.75
C LYS A 102 -2.46 0.42 -19.31
N ALA A 103 -2.34 1.74 -19.12
CA ALA A 103 -2.37 2.35 -17.79
C ALA A 103 -3.71 2.12 -17.10
N VAL A 104 -4.83 2.36 -17.78
CA VAL A 104 -6.18 2.09 -17.24
C VAL A 104 -6.34 0.62 -16.86
N ASP A 105 -5.99 -0.30 -17.76
CA ASP A 105 -6.09 -1.74 -17.51
C ASP A 105 -5.23 -2.17 -16.30
N THR A 106 -4.03 -1.60 -16.17
CA THR A 106 -3.12 -1.86 -15.04
C THR A 106 -3.73 -1.38 -13.72
N LEU A 107 -4.23 -0.16 -13.67
CA LEU A 107 -4.84 0.40 -12.47
C LEU A 107 -6.11 -0.36 -12.06
N CYS A 108 -6.94 -0.76 -13.02
CA CYS A 108 -8.11 -1.60 -12.75
C CYS A 108 -7.70 -2.95 -12.11
N ARG A 109 -6.67 -3.60 -12.64
CA ARG A 109 -6.15 -4.86 -12.05
C ARG A 109 -5.61 -4.67 -10.64
N VAL A 110 -4.95 -3.56 -10.36
CA VAL A 110 -4.46 -3.25 -9.01
C VAL A 110 -5.64 -3.04 -8.05
N ILE A 111 -6.66 -2.30 -8.46
CA ILE A 111 -7.88 -2.08 -7.65
C ILE A 111 -8.56 -3.41 -7.36
N GLU A 112 -8.70 -4.29 -8.34
CA GLU A 112 -9.26 -5.64 -8.14
C GLU A 112 -8.43 -6.47 -7.17
N LEU A 113 -7.10 -6.41 -7.28
CA LEU A 113 -6.17 -7.12 -6.41
C LEU A 113 -6.34 -6.74 -4.94
N VAL A 114 -6.53 -5.45 -4.65
CA VAL A 114 -6.61 -4.92 -3.28
C VAL A 114 -8.03 -4.83 -2.74
N GLN A 115 -9.03 -5.14 -3.55
CA GLN A 115 -10.44 -5.09 -3.14
C GLN A 115 -10.75 -5.88 -1.86
N PRO A 116 -10.15 -7.06 -1.60
CA PRO A 116 -10.36 -7.79 -0.35
C PRO A 116 -9.98 -7.04 0.91
N LEU A 117 -9.10 -6.03 0.80
CA LEU A 117 -8.69 -5.17 1.91
C LEU A 117 -9.76 -4.14 2.31
N ASP A 118 -10.81 -3.98 1.51
CA ASP A 118 -11.85 -2.96 1.70
C ASP A 118 -11.25 -1.57 1.99
N PRO A 119 -10.43 -1.03 1.07
CA PRO A 119 -9.68 0.19 1.34
C PRO A 119 -10.59 1.38 1.62
N SER A 120 -10.22 2.18 2.61
CA SER A 120 -10.94 3.42 2.98
C SER A 120 -10.88 4.49 1.89
N ALA A 121 -9.79 4.48 1.11
CA ALA A 121 -9.57 5.35 -0.03
C ALA A 121 -8.58 4.71 -1.02
N VAL A 122 -8.66 5.14 -2.26
CA VAL A 122 -7.70 4.79 -3.31
C VAL A 122 -7.18 6.10 -3.91
N ILE A 123 -5.86 6.27 -3.87
CA ILE A 123 -5.20 7.50 -4.28
C ILE A 123 -4.62 7.31 -5.68
N LEU A 124 -5.09 8.13 -6.61
CA LEU A 124 -4.64 8.16 -7.99
C LEU A 124 -3.89 9.47 -8.26
N HIS A 125 -2.66 9.36 -8.78
CA HIS A 125 -1.93 10.50 -9.28
C HIS A 125 -2.32 10.79 -10.74
N TYR A 126 -2.81 11.98 -10.99
CA TYR A 126 -3.08 12.48 -12.32
C TYR A 126 -2.01 13.49 -12.72
N ARG A 127 -1.24 13.18 -13.76
CA ARG A 127 -0.24 14.09 -14.31
C ARG A 127 -0.85 14.83 -15.51
N THR A 128 -0.90 16.15 -15.42
CA THR A 128 -1.14 16.97 -16.61
C THR A 128 0.14 17.05 -17.43
N MET A 129 0.10 16.57 -18.66
CA MET A 129 1.19 16.79 -19.61
C MET A 129 1.15 18.27 -20.03
N ARG A 130 2.03 19.09 -19.48
CA ARG A 130 2.26 20.42 -20.00
C ARG A 130 2.97 20.29 -21.33
N ASN A 131 2.33 20.77 -22.41
CA ASN A 131 3.01 21.00 -23.67
C ASN A 131 4.02 22.13 -23.42
N HIS A 132 5.29 21.85 -23.53
CA HIS A 132 6.35 22.84 -23.64
C HIS A 132 6.58 23.17 -25.11
#